data_99d2d190e01b83b1d6240d3882271c21
#
_entry.id   99d2d190e01b83b1d6240d3882271c21
#
_cell.length_a   1.000
_cell.length_b   1.000
_cell.length_c   1.000
_cell.angle_alpha   90.00
_cell.angle_beta   90.00
_cell.angle_gamma   90.00
#
_symmetry.space_group_name_H-M   'P 1'
#
loop_
_entity.id
_entity.type
_entity.pdbx_description
1 polymer ?
#
loop_
_entity_poly.entity_id
_entity_poly.type
_entity_poly.pdbx_seq_one_letter_code
_entity_poly.pdbx_strand_id
1 'polypeptide(L)'
;MSLPRALPALLLAPWLSAAWADTARNNYMLRCMGCHVADGSGSLGKVPAVRDSLVPLVATAEGRRFLVQVPGAARSPLSDLELAQVLTWMVRNLSQQPVPAGFTDFSAAEVARYRSTPLLDVQATRARLLASTAPGRH
;
A
#
# COMPACT_ATOMS: atom_id res chain seq x y z
N MET A 1 -38.18 39.63 19.82
CA MET A 1 -38.12 38.18 19.48
C MET A 1 -37.11 38.03 18.38
N SER A 2 -35.87 37.60 18.72
CA SER A 2 -34.75 37.47 17.78
C SER A 2 -34.60 36.01 17.42
N LEU A 3 -34.77 35.64 16.15
CA LEU A 3 -34.56 34.31 15.60
C LEU A 3 -33.05 34.02 15.52
N PRO A 4 -32.57 32.87 15.98
CA PRO A 4 -31.18 32.47 15.78
C PRO A 4 -30.94 32.11 14.32
N ARG A 5 -29.94 32.75 13.71
CA ARG A 5 -29.40 32.37 12.39
C ARG A 5 -28.62 31.06 12.55
N ALA A 6 -29.22 29.98 12.12
CA ALA A 6 -28.50 28.71 11.93
C ALA A 6 -27.55 28.87 10.73
N LEU A 7 -26.26 28.83 11.00
CA LEU A 7 -25.20 28.71 9.98
C LEU A 7 -25.27 27.31 9.39
N PRO A 8 -25.24 27.14 8.06
CA PRO A 8 -25.14 25.81 7.47
C PRO A 8 -23.74 25.24 7.71
N ALA A 9 -23.65 24.19 8.53
CA ALA A 9 -22.41 23.44 8.71
C ALA A 9 -22.15 22.56 7.48
N LEU A 10 -21.27 23.00 6.65
CA LEU A 10 -20.15 22.36 5.98
C LEU A 10 -20.30 20.91 5.47
N LEU A 11 -20.50 20.84 4.18
CA LEU A 11 -20.21 19.69 3.31
C LEU A 11 -18.75 19.76 2.78
N LEU A 12 -17.72 19.75 3.64
CA LEU A 12 -16.30 19.84 3.24
C LEU A 12 -15.55 18.49 3.30
N ALA A 13 -16.20 17.42 3.74
CA ALA A 13 -15.54 16.13 3.97
C ALA A 13 -15.07 15.34 2.72
N PRO A 14 -15.69 15.37 1.53
CA PRO A 14 -15.30 14.54 0.40
C PRO A 14 -14.03 15.02 -0.34
N TRP A 15 -13.67 16.28 -0.25
CA TRP A 15 -12.58 16.90 -1.03
C TRP A 15 -11.18 16.51 -0.53
N LEU A 16 -11.01 16.25 0.75
CA LEU A 16 -9.73 15.86 1.35
C LEU A 16 -9.27 14.46 0.91
N SER A 17 -10.20 13.53 0.74
CA SER A 17 -9.88 12.14 0.37
C SER A 17 -9.35 12.04 -1.08
N ALA A 18 -9.85 12.85 -1.99
CA ALA A 18 -9.39 12.88 -3.38
C ALA A 18 -7.95 13.40 -3.51
N ALA A 19 -7.61 14.47 -2.76
CA ALA A 19 -6.27 15.05 -2.79
C ALA A 19 -5.19 14.06 -2.30
N TRP A 20 -5.51 13.21 -1.34
CA TRP A 20 -4.57 12.20 -0.82
C TRP A 20 -4.34 11.05 -1.79
N ALA A 21 -5.39 10.61 -2.49
CA ALA A 21 -5.29 9.57 -3.51
C ALA A 21 -4.42 10.02 -4.70
N ASP A 22 -4.56 11.28 -5.13
CA ASP A 22 -3.72 11.85 -6.18
C ASP A 22 -2.25 11.95 -5.75
N THR A 23 -1.99 12.34 -4.49
CA THR A 23 -0.63 12.39 -3.94
C THR A 23 0.00 11.00 -3.87
N ALA A 24 -0.73 9.99 -3.39
CA ALA A 24 -0.24 8.62 -3.31
C ALA A 24 0.06 8.04 -4.71
N ARG A 25 -0.81 8.27 -5.68
CA ARG A 25 -0.60 7.87 -7.08
C ARG A 25 0.65 8.54 -7.66
N ASN A 26 0.81 9.83 -7.46
CA ASN A 26 1.98 10.57 -7.95
C ASN A 26 3.28 10.06 -7.31
N ASN A 27 3.28 9.77 -6.01
CA ASN A 27 4.42 9.17 -5.32
C ASN A 27 4.74 7.77 -5.86
N TYR A 28 3.73 6.95 -6.15
CA TYR A 28 3.94 5.67 -6.85
C TYR A 28 4.63 5.86 -8.20
N MET A 29 4.14 6.77 -9.03
CA MET A 29 4.70 7.04 -10.35
C MET A 29 6.14 7.54 -10.28
N LEU A 30 6.46 8.37 -9.31
CA LEU A 30 7.80 8.96 -9.17
C LEU A 30 8.82 8.03 -8.52
N ARG A 31 8.39 7.09 -7.66
CA ARG A 31 9.29 6.31 -6.80
C ARG A 31 9.24 4.80 -7.01
N CYS A 32 8.17 4.28 -7.58
CA CYS A 32 7.92 2.84 -7.67
C CYS A 32 7.76 2.36 -9.13
N MET A 33 7.12 3.16 -9.97
CA MET A 33 6.75 2.79 -11.35
C MET A 33 7.96 2.44 -12.22
N GLY A 34 9.13 3.03 -11.98
CA GLY A 34 10.35 2.73 -12.74
C GLY A 34 10.74 1.25 -12.73
N CYS A 35 10.43 0.53 -11.65
CA CYS A 35 10.65 -0.91 -11.51
C CYS A 35 9.36 -1.72 -11.66
N HIS A 36 8.25 -1.24 -11.09
CA HIS A 36 7.00 -1.98 -11.00
C HIS A 36 6.04 -1.73 -12.16
N VAL A 37 6.35 -0.79 -13.07
CA VAL A 37 5.51 -0.36 -14.18
C VAL A 37 4.21 0.31 -13.70
N ALA A 38 3.50 1.00 -14.59
CA ALA A 38 2.35 1.82 -14.19
C ALA A 38 1.16 1.00 -13.63
N ASP A 39 1.00 -0.23 -14.08
CA ASP A 39 -0.06 -1.16 -13.70
C ASP A 39 0.36 -2.21 -12.66
N GLY A 40 1.58 -2.11 -12.11
CA GLY A 40 2.11 -3.07 -11.15
C GLY A 40 2.51 -4.43 -11.73
N SER A 41 2.60 -4.57 -13.06
CA SER A 41 2.97 -5.83 -13.73
C SER A 41 4.45 -6.19 -13.56
N GLY A 42 5.29 -5.24 -13.15
CA GLY A 42 6.72 -5.47 -12.97
C GLY A 42 7.49 -5.68 -14.28
N SER A 43 8.66 -6.27 -14.19
CA SER A 43 9.52 -6.57 -15.34
C SER A 43 9.89 -8.04 -15.33
N LEU A 44 9.57 -8.76 -16.40
CA LEU A 44 9.79 -10.20 -16.49
C LEU A 44 11.23 -10.59 -16.14
N GLY A 45 11.39 -11.54 -15.22
CA GLY A 45 12.70 -12.05 -14.77
C GLY A 45 13.53 -11.09 -13.89
N LYS A 46 13.04 -9.86 -13.63
CA LYS A 46 13.76 -8.85 -12.83
C LYS A 46 12.96 -8.37 -11.63
N VAL A 47 11.75 -7.87 -11.85
CA VAL A 47 10.89 -7.32 -10.81
C VAL A 47 9.55 -8.05 -10.84
N PRO A 48 9.16 -8.76 -9.78
CA PRO A 48 7.90 -9.48 -9.72
C PRO A 48 6.69 -8.55 -9.87
N ALA A 49 5.64 -9.05 -10.50
CA ALA A 49 4.35 -8.37 -10.53
C ALA A 49 3.84 -8.18 -9.10
N VAL A 50 3.60 -6.93 -8.70
CA VAL A 50 3.02 -6.62 -7.38
C VAL A 50 1.51 -6.82 -7.40
N ARG A 51 0.85 -6.51 -8.51
CA ARG A 51 -0.60 -6.59 -8.67
C ARG A 51 -1.19 -7.97 -8.34
N ASP A 52 -0.43 -9.04 -8.59
CA ASP A 52 -0.89 -10.42 -8.36
C ASP A 52 -0.68 -10.88 -6.91
N SER A 53 0.15 -10.16 -6.15
CA SER A 53 0.61 -10.58 -4.82
C SER A 53 0.19 -9.65 -3.68
N LEU A 54 -0.32 -8.45 -3.97
CA LEU A 54 -0.69 -7.50 -2.92
C LEU A 54 -1.76 -8.05 -1.98
N VAL A 55 -2.86 -8.57 -2.51
CA VAL A 55 -3.97 -9.09 -1.69
C VAL A 55 -3.54 -10.28 -0.83
N PRO A 56 -2.89 -11.34 -1.36
CA PRO A 56 -2.37 -12.41 -0.52
C PRO A 56 -1.42 -11.93 0.58
N LEU A 57 -0.55 -10.96 0.29
CA LEU A 57 0.41 -10.45 1.27
C LEU A 57 -0.27 -9.62 2.37
N VAL A 58 -1.21 -8.72 2.03
CA VAL A 58 -1.88 -7.90 3.05
C VAL A 58 -2.87 -8.68 3.92
N ALA A 59 -3.18 -9.92 3.55
CA ALA A 59 -4.03 -10.79 4.34
C ALA A 59 -3.39 -11.22 5.68
N THR A 60 -2.08 -11.08 5.83
CA THR A 60 -1.34 -11.46 7.03
C THR A 60 -0.49 -10.30 7.57
N ALA A 61 -0.28 -10.26 8.87
CA ALA A 61 0.60 -9.25 9.50
C ALA A 61 2.05 -9.38 8.99
N GLU A 62 2.52 -10.60 8.72
CA GLU A 62 3.85 -10.84 8.18
C GLU A 62 4.01 -10.35 6.74
N GLY A 63 2.99 -10.56 5.90
CA GLY A 63 2.99 -10.04 4.54
C GLY A 63 2.89 -8.52 4.48
N ARG A 64 2.13 -7.89 5.36
CA ARG A 64 2.12 -6.41 5.51
C ARG A 64 3.52 -5.89 5.89
N ARG A 65 4.15 -6.51 6.88
CA ARG A 65 5.53 -6.19 7.28
C ARG A 65 6.49 -6.36 6.10
N PHE A 66 6.38 -7.45 5.34
CA PHE A 66 7.19 -7.68 4.14
C PHE A 66 7.11 -6.53 3.15
N LEU A 67 5.90 -6.03 2.82
CA LEU A 67 5.70 -4.93 1.87
C LEU A 67 6.41 -3.63 2.30
N VAL A 68 6.52 -3.38 3.61
CA VAL A 68 7.26 -2.23 4.14
C VAL A 68 8.77 -2.46 4.10
N GLN A 69 9.23 -3.70 4.31
CA GLN A 69 10.64 -4.04 4.47
C GLN A 69 11.39 -4.29 3.15
N VAL A 70 10.69 -4.48 2.02
CA VAL A 70 11.38 -4.62 0.73
C VAL A 70 12.27 -3.40 0.47
N PRO A 71 13.51 -3.57 -0.01
CA PRO A 71 14.48 -2.47 -0.09
C PRO A 71 13.99 -1.24 -0.84
N GLY A 72 13.18 -1.43 -1.89
CA GLY A 72 12.59 -0.30 -2.65
C GLY A 72 11.63 0.55 -1.83
N ALA A 73 10.84 -0.05 -0.95
CA ALA A 73 9.95 0.65 -0.03
C ALA A 73 10.72 1.22 1.17
N ALA A 74 11.47 0.37 1.87
CA ALA A 74 12.17 0.74 3.10
C ALA A 74 13.16 1.90 2.90
N ARG A 75 13.84 1.94 1.76
CA ARG A 75 14.84 2.97 1.43
C ARG A 75 14.31 4.11 0.58
N SER A 76 13.02 4.14 0.28
CA SER A 76 12.43 5.24 -0.48
C SER A 76 12.57 6.56 0.29
N PRO A 77 12.69 7.71 -0.40
CA PRO A 77 12.77 9.02 0.27
C PRO A 77 11.41 9.52 0.80
N LEU A 78 10.36 8.71 0.67
CA LEU A 78 9.03 9.03 1.19
C LEU A 78 9.04 9.03 2.72
N SER A 79 8.31 9.95 3.33
CA SER A 79 8.00 9.90 4.76
C SER A 79 7.20 8.62 5.09
N ASP A 80 7.12 8.26 6.36
CA ASP A 80 6.35 7.09 6.79
C ASP A 80 4.88 7.20 6.42
N LEU A 81 4.32 8.39 6.50
CA LEU A 81 2.94 8.66 6.08
C LEU A 81 2.76 8.51 4.57
N GLU A 82 3.64 9.09 3.78
CA GLU A 82 3.57 8.99 2.32
C GLU A 82 3.74 7.54 1.86
N LEU A 83 4.66 6.79 2.44
CA LEU A 83 4.83 5.37 2.12
C LEU A 83 3.60 4.55 2.51
N ALA A 84 3.00 4.81 3.67
CA ALA A 84 1.75 4.19 4.08
C ALA A 84 0.61 4.46 3.07
N GLN A 85 0.49 5.70 2.61
CA GLN A 85 -0.48 6.10 1.60
C GLN A 85 -0.22 5.40 0.24
N VAL A 86 1.03 5.33 -0.20
CA VAL A 86 1.40 4.62 -1.44
C VAL A 86 1.07 3.14 -1.34
N LEU A 87 1.44 2.46 -0.27
CA LEU A 87 1.14 1.04 -0.08
C LEU A 87 -0.37 0.78 -0.06
N THR A 88 -1.14 1.62 0.63
CA THR A 88 -2.60 1.55 0.66
C THR A 88 -3.19 1.75 -0.75
N TRP A 89 -2.71 2.78 -1.46
CA TRP A 89 -3.15 3.07 -2.82
C TRP A 89 -2.86 1.89 -3.78
N MET A 90 -1.67 1.29 -3.70
CA MET A 90 -1.30 0.12 -4.49
C MET A 90 -2.26 -1.05 -4.26
N VAL A 91 -2.58 -1.36 -3.01
CA VAL A 91 -3.53 -2.44 -2.69
C VAL A 91 -4.90 -2.16 -3.30
N ARG A 92 -5.40 -0.94 -3.20
CA ARG A 92 -6.74 -0.57 -3.67
C ARG A 92 -6.85 -0.42 -5.17
N ASN A 93 -5.76 -0.06 -5.87
CA ASN A 93 -5.82 0.35 -7.28
C ASN A 93 -5.03 -0.54 -8.24
N LEU A 94 -4.03 -1.28 -7.76
CA LEU A 94 -3.22 -2.15 -8.61
C LEU A 94 -3.54 -3.64 -8.45
N SER A 95 -4.20 -4.04 -7.35
CA SER A 95 -4.51 -5.46 -7.13
C SER A 95 -5.45 -6.00 -8.19
N GLN A 96 -5.13 -7.17 -8.75
CA GLN A 96 -6.03 -7.90 -9.65
C GLN A 96 -7.11 -8.68 -8.91
N GLN A 97 -6.88 -8.98 -7.63
CA GLN A 97 -7.85 -9.67 -6.78
C GLN A 97 -8.69 -8.65 -6.02
N PRO A 98 -9.94 -8.97 -5.69
CA PRO A 98 -10.78 -8.12 -4.85
C PRO A 98 -10.11 -7.84 -3.50
N VAL A 99 -10.06 -6.58 -3.11
CA VAL A 99 -9.53 -6.18 -1.79
C VAL A 99 -10.51 -6.66 -0.71
N PRO A 100 -10.03 -7.41 0.30
CA PRO A 100 -10.92 -7.91 1.36
C PRO A 100 -11.64 -6.77 2.10
N ALA A 101 -12.90 -6.99 2.48
CA ALA A 101 -13.69 -6.00 3.21
C ALA A 101 -13.04 -5.59 4.56
N GLY A 102 -12.26 -6.49 5.18
CA GLY A 102 -11.51 -6.22 6.41
C GLY A 102 -10.13 -5.59 6.19
N PHE A 103 -9.77 -5.23 4.95
CA PHE A 103 -8.49 -4.55 4.72
C PHE A 103 -8.46 -3.19 5.41
N THR A 104 -7.47 -2.99 6.27
CA THR A 104 -7.19 -1.71 6.91
C THR A 104 -6.03 -1.01 6.20
N ASP A 105 -6.12 0.31 6.05
CA ASP A 105 -5.05 1.12 5.45
C ASP A 105 -3.75 0.99 6.24
N PHE A 106 -2.62 1.11 5.56
CA PHE A 106 -1.33 1.21 6.23
C PHE A 106 -1.28 2.52 7.02
N SER A 107 -0.68 2.48 8.21
CA SER A 107 -0.45 3.67 9.02
C SER A 107 1.02 4.07 9.02
N ALA A 108 1.29 5.36 9.26
CA ALA A 108 2.65 5.86 9.43
C ALA A 108 3.40 5.12 10.56
N ALA A 109 2.68 4.80 11.66
CA ALA A 109 3.26 4.06 12.79
C ALA A 109 3.64 2.62 12.42
N GLU A 110 2.86 1.95 11.58
CA GLU A 110 3.18 0.62 11.05
C GLU A 110 4.43 0.68 10.16
N VAL A 111 4.50 1.66 9.26
CA VAL A 111 5.66 1.86 8.39
C VAL A 111 6.90 2.16 9.20
N ALA A 112 6.85 3.12 10.13
CA ALA A 112 7.98 3.49 11.00
C ALA A 112 8.55 2.28 11.76
N ARG A 113 7.66 1.39 12.23
CA ARG A 113 8.06 0.17 12.97
C ARG A 113 8.92 -0.77 12.13
N TYR A 114 8.64 -0.92 10.84
CA TYR A 114 9.20 -1.99 10.03
C TYR A 114 10.28 -1.52 9.04
N ARG A 115 10.22 -0.28 8.54
CA ARG A 115 11.12 0.16 7.47
C ARG A 115 12.60 0.26 7.87
N SER A 116 12.89 0.39 9.17
CA SER A 116 14.27 0.45 9.68
C SER A 116 15.05 -0.86 9.53
N THR A 117 14.37 -1.96 9.23
CA THR A 117 14.97 -3.29 9.10
C THR A 117 14.68 -3.88 7.71
N PRO A 118 15.36 -3.43 6.65
CA PRO A 118 15.16 -3.97 5.30
C PRO A 118 15.49 -5.46 5.22
N LEU A 119 14.76 -6.17 4.35
CA LEU A 119 14.99 -7.60 4.10
C LEU A 119 16.31 -7.83 3.35
N LEU A 120 17.03 -8.88 3.75
CA LEU A 120 18.23 -9.33 3.06
C LEU A 120 17.89 -10.29 1.90
N ASP A 121 16.94 -11.21 2.11
CA ASP A 121 16.48 -12.15 1.10
C ASP A 121 15.00 -11.93 0.78
N VAL A 122 14.76 -11.03 -0.19
CA VAL A 122 13.42 -10.64 -0.63
C VAL A 122 12.73 -11.80 -1.36
N GLN A 123 13.45 -12.53 -2.21
CA GLN A 123 12.85 -13.55 -3.07
C GLN A 123 12.38 -14.76 -2.26
N ALA A 124 13.23 -15.29 -1.39
CA ALA A 124 12.85 -16.42 -0.54
C ALA A 124 11.72 -16.05 0.42
N THR A 125 11.77 -14.85 1.02
CA THR A 125 10.70 -14.37 1.91
C THR A 125 9.38 -14.24 1.16
N ARG A 126 9.39 -13.65 -0.04
CA ARG A 126 8.19 -13.53 -0.87
C ARG A 126 7.60 -14.89 -1.22
N ALA A 127 8.44 -15.82 -1.69
CA ALA A 127 7.99 -17.16 -2.09
C ALA A 127 7.34 -17.90 -0.91
N ARG A 128 7.96 -17.86 0.27
CA ARG A 128 7.42 -18.46 1.49
C ARG A 128 6.06 -17.87 1.89
N LEU A 129 5.94 -16.55 1.89
CA LEU A 129 4.69 -15.87 2.26
C LEU A 129 3.56 -16.20 1.29
N LEU A 130 3.81 -16.16 -0.01
CA LEU A 130 2.80 -16.50 -1.01
C LEU A 130 2.41 -17.99 -0.96
N ALA A 131 3.36 -18.88 -0.67
CA ALA A 131 3.05 -20.28 -0.48
C ALA A 131 2.16 -20.55 0.74
N SER A 132 2.28 -19.75 1.81
CA SER A 132 1.45 -19.89 3.02
C SER A 132 0.04 -19.34 2.84
N THR A 133 -0.19 -18.46 1.87
CA THR A 133 -1.51 -17.86 1.59
C THR A 133 -2.23 -18.50 0.41
N ALA A 134 -1.61 -19.50 -0.25
CA ALA A 134 -2.23 -20.21 -1.36
C ALA A 134 -3.47 -21.00 -0.88
N PRO A 135 -4.64 -20.88 -1.54
CA PRO A 135 -5.81 -21.68 -1.20
C PRO A 135 -5.51 -23.17 -1.45
N GLY A 136 -5.73 -24.02 -0.45
CA GLY A 136 -5.75 -25.48 -0.63
C GLY A 136 -4.65 -26.31 0.02
N ARG A 137 -4.04 -25.87 1.11
CA ARG A 137 -3.22 -26.75 1.99
C ARG A 137 -3.88 -26.86 3.38
N HIS A 138 -4.86 -27.70 3.43
CA HIS A 138 -5.36 -28.31 4.68
C HIS A 138 -5.08 -29.81 4.64
#